data_8ea6bb684ef14333e1ed58c5bec6622c
#
_entry.id   8ea6bb684ef14333e1ed58c5bec6622c
#
_cell.length_a   1.000
_cell.length_b   1.000
_cell.length_c   1.000
_cell.angle_alpha   90.00
_cell.angle_beta   90.00
_cell.angle_gamma   90.00
#
_symmetry.space_group_name_H-M   'P 1'
#
loop_
_entity.id
_entity.type
_entity.pdbx_description
1 polymer ?
#
loop_
_entity_poly.entity_id
_entity_poly.type
_entity_poly.pdbx_seq_one_letter_code
_entity_poly.pdbx_strand_id
1 'polypeptide(L)'
;MTAAKTAAAMAVGLLTTLSVASFAQNGQDQLATANPTANATALVLDELATVDWIEKSDVAALREGVIEKMELRLGDPALVSKPIGYLHREAAELTVAKNKIQAESVGAIEKGKASLGVAVAIVAINKRLNDRKPGMVSAEDMAKAEGELKVADAQIQEATENQAAAKAELALAQQILKEHTIVAPFDGVVIKRMKNPGESVRANEAVVQLGKLSRLCANAYVPLKHAFKVKEGQIVEIRPRVDSAEGGNEEIESLRFRGKITFVDPQIQAMVGAERRIRAEFDNPDFKLSPGLKVQMTIFLTDDVASRIPQPAAR
;
A
#
# COMPACT_ATOMS: atom_id res chain seq x y z
N MET A 1 45.51 -34.30 -24.82
CA MET A 1 46.80 -33.70 -25.24
C MET A 1 47.08 -32.54 -24.36
N THR A 2 47.94 -32.75 -23.48
CA THR A 2 49.25 -32.12 -23.17
C THR A 2 49.03 -30.81 -22.39
N ALA A 3 49.25 -30.85 -21.10
CA ALA A 3 50.57 -30.80 -20.39
C ALA A 3 50.97 -29.32 -20.20
N ALA A 4 51.22 -28.87 -19.06
CA ALA A 4 52.17 -29.14 -18.02
C ALA A 4 52.87 -27.87 -17.59
N LYS A 5 53.08 -27.78 -16.28
CA LYS A 5 54.37 -27.54 -15.59
C LYS A 5 54.80 -26.06 -15.51
N THR A 6 55.37 -25.55 -14.50
CA THR A 6 56.18 -25.93 -13.31
C THR A 6 56.64 -24.63 -12.65
N ALA A 7 56.69 -24.54 -11.41
CA ALA A 7 57.75 -24.72 -10.37
C ALA A 7 58.40 -23.36 -10.00
N ALA A 8 58.32 -22.98 -8.73
CA ALA A 8 59.31 -23.20 -7.68
C ALA A 8 60.49 -22.21 -7.64
N ALA A 9 60.75 -21.66 -6.49
CA ALA A 9 62.01 -21.55 -5.71
C ALA A 9 61.96 -20.34 -4.76
N MET A 10 61.96 -20.50 -3.45
CA MET A 10 63.09 -20.66 -2.52
C MET A 10 64.15 -19.55 -2.52
N ALA A 11 64.28 -18.92 -1.34
CA ALA A 11 65.52 -18.61 -0.60
C ALA A 11 65.15 -17.63 0.55
N VAL A 12 65.21 -18.01 1.82
CA VAL A 12 66.33 -18.28 2.73
C VAL A 12 67.24 -17.06 2.96
N GLY A 13 67.36 -16.69 4.24
CA GLY A 13 68.40 -15.78 4.82
C GLY A 13 67.84 -15.02 5.99
N LEU A 14 67.95 -15.43 7.16
CA LEU A 14 68.91 -15.71 8.22
C LEU A 14 69.44 -14.40 8.87
N LEU A 15 69.16 -14.30 10.19
CA LEU A 15 69.87 -13.72 11.32
C LEU A 15 70.34 -12.23 11.26
N THR A 16 69.97 -11.49 12.27
CA THR A 16 70.84 -11.28 13.43
C THR A 16 70.12 -10.55 14.57
N THR A 17 70.38 -11.02 15.73
CA THR A 17 70.12 -10.53 17.10
C THR A 17 70.81 -9.17 17.37
N LEU A 18 70.14 -8.30 18.14
CA LEU A 18 70.82 -7.69 19.30
C LEU A 18 69.82 -7.11 20.30
N SER A 19 69.91 -7.57 21.49
CA SER A 19 69.27 -7.10 22.71
C SER A 19 69.90 -5.75 23.15
N VAL A 20 69.05 -4.85 23.65
CA VAL A 20 69.38 -4.00 24.76
C VAL A 20 68.16 -3.77 25.62
N ALA A 21 68.29 -4.20 26.86
CA ALA A 21 67.43 -3.87 27.96
C ALA A 21 67.66 -2.42 28.41
N SER A 22 66.62 -1.71 28.82
CA SER A 22 66.70 -1.06 30.16
C SER A 22 65.50 -0.11 30.40
N PHE A 23 64.84 -0.28 31.54
CA PHE A 23 64.27 0.70 32.48
C PHE A 23 63.25 1.72 31.88
N ALA A 24 62.11 1.99 32.43
CA ALA A 24 61.59 1.97 33.80
C ALA A 24 60.09 2.28 33.79
N GLN A 25 59.42 1.60 34.63
CA GLN A 25 58.47 2.05 35.65
C GLN A 25 57.21 2.90 35.24
N ASN A 26 56.11 2.32 35.62
CA ASN A 26 54.92 2.91 36.24
C ASN A 26 53.97 3.74 35.34
N GLY A 27 52.90 3.11 35.06
CA GLY A 27 51.64 3.64 34.61
C GLY A 27 50.65 2.49 34.53
N GLN A 28 50.31 1.89 35.66
CA GLN A 28 49.18 0.99 35.77
C GLN A 28 47.89 1.83 35.59
N ASP A 29 47.51 2.10 34.37
CA ASP A 29 46.13 2.33 34.06
C ASP A 29 45.52 0.97 33.74
N GLN A 30 45.05 0.35 34.78
CA GLN A 30 44.02 -0.68 34.70
C GLN A 30 42.80 -0.04 34.03
N LEU A 31 42.71 -0.16 32.73
CA LEU A 31 41.43 -0.17 32.08
C LEU A 31 40.68 -1.36 32.65
N ALA A 32 40.07 -1.11 33.80
CA ALA A 32 39.03 -1.93 34.34
C ALA A 32 38.01 -2.12 33.20
N THR A 33 38.00 -3.33 32.63
CA THR A 33 36.86 -3.86 31.95
C THR A 33 35.71 -3.80 32.97
N ALA A 34 35.06 -2.66 33.01
CA ALA A 34 33.78 -2.53 33.67
C ALA A 34 32.82 -3.42 32.94
N ASN A 35 32.71 -4.65 33.41
CA ASN A 35 31.48 -5.40 33.24
C ASN A 35 30.36 -4.50 33.79
N PRO A 36 29.46 -4.00 32.97
CA PRO A 36 28.30 -3.37 33.51
C PRO A 36 27.31 -4.47 33.92
N THR A 37 27.60 -5.16 35.00
CA THR A 37 26.58 -5.80 35.82
C THR A 37 25.92 -4.71 36.64
N ALA A 38 25.38 -3.72 35.99
CA ALA A 38 24.37 -2.91 36.59
C ALA A 38 23.11 -3.77 36.60
N ASN A 39 22.79 -4.32 37.75
CA ASN A 39 21.46 -4.75 38.16
C ASN A 39 20.48 -3.55 38.11
N ALA A 40 20.27 -3.00 36.95
CA ALA A 40 19.02 -2.30 36.67
C ALA A 40 17.98 -3.42 36.65
N THR A 41 17.22 -3.56 37.71
CA THR A 41 16.03 -4.38 37.76
C THR A 41 15.11 -3.86 36.66
N ALA A 42 15.35 -4.33 35.43
CA ALA A 42 14.43 -4.11 34.32
C ALA A 42 13.12 -4.70 34.77
N LEU A 43 12.14 -3.87 35.02
CA LEU A 43 10.78 -4.30 35.31
C LEU A 43 10.28 -4.92 34.01
N VAL A 44 10.37 -6.25 33.93
CA VAL A 44 9.93 -7.05 32.80
C VAL A 44 8.57 -7.59 33.19
N LEU A 45 7.59 -7.32 32.34
CA LEU A 45 6.25 -7.88 32.46
C LEU A 45 6.10 -8.94 31.38
N ASP A 46 5.84 -10.17 31.79
CA ASP A 46 5.54 -11.27 30.89
C ASP A 46 4.04 -11.53 30.94
N GLU A 47 3.35 -11.26 29.85
CA GLU A 47 1.91 -11.43 29.72
C GLU A 47 1.58 -12.35 28.54
N LEU A 48 0.55 -13.16 28.71
CA LEU A 48 0.00 -13.96 27.63
C LEU A 48 -0.76 -13.04 26.65
N ALA A 49 -0.45 -13.18 25.39
CA ALA A 49 -1.08 -12.42 24.31
C ALA A 49 -1.59 -13.35 23.23
N THR A 50 -2.54 -12.87 22.45
CA THR A 50 -3.02 -13.55 21.27
C THR A 50 -2.63 -12.73 20.04
N VAL A 51 -2.05 -13.39 19.07
CA VAL A 51 -1.73 -12.77 17.75
C VAL A 51 -3.02 -12.59 16.97
N ASP A 52 -3.19 -11.42 16.39
CA ASP A 52 -4.34 -11.08 15.58
C ASP A 52 -3.91 -10.31 14.32
N TRP A 53 -4.82 -10.18 13.39
CA TRP A 53 -4.64 -9.40 12.18
C TRP A 53 -4.51 -7.90 12.52
N ILE A 54 -3.52 -7.23 11.96
CA ILE A 54 -3.46 -5.76 12.04
C ILE A 54 -4.48 -5.13 11.10
N GLU A 55 -4.66 -5.76 9.95
CA GLU A 55 -5.56 -5.31 8.90
C GLU A 55 -6.27 -6.53 8.31
N LYS A 56 -7.59 -6.53 8.41
CA LYS A 56 -8.47 -7.58 7.91
C LYS A 56 -9.71 -6.91 7.33
N SER A 57 -10.04 -7.21 6.09
CA SER A 57 -11.16 -6.59 5.41
C SER A 57 -11.93 -7.58 4.57
N ASP A 58 -13.24 -7.43 4.58
CA ASP A 58 -14.13 -8.10 3.66
C ASP A 58 -14.22 -7.25 2.38
N VAL A 59 -13.63 -7.74 1.30
CA VAL A 59 -13.64 -7.07 0.01
C VAL A 59 -14.98 -7.35 -0.65
N ALA A 60 -15.73 -6.28 -0.89
CA ALA A 60 -17.05 -6.33 -1.48
C ALA A 60 -17.03 -6.00 -2.98
N ALA A 61 -18.02 -6.51 -3.70
CA ALA A 61 -18.31 -6.07 -5.07
C ALA A 61 -18.93 -4.67 -5.02
N LEU A 62 -18.40 -3.72 -5.80
CA LEU A 62 -18.93 -2.35 -5.87
C LEU A 62 -20.25 -2.29 -6.62
N ARG A 63 -20.49 -3.25 -7.50
CA ARG A 63 -21.70 -3.35 -8.31
C ARG A 63 -22.35 -4.72 -8.17
N GLU A 64 -23.63 -4.75 -8.47
CA GLU A 64 -24.38 -5.99 -8.64
C GLU A 64 -24.04 -6.65 -9.97
N GLY A 65 -24.07 -7.98 -9.98
CA GLY A 65 -23.81 -8.75 -11.19
C GLY A 65 -23.54 -10.21 -10.89
N VAL A 66 -23.11 -10.94 -11.90
CA VAL A 66 -22.65 -12.33 -11.76
C VAL A 66 -21.13 -12.34 -11.79
N ILE A 67 -20.50 -13.08 -10.90
CA ILE A 67 -19.06 -13.26 -10.90
C ILE A 67 -18.67 -14.09 -12.12
N GLU A 68 -17.92 -13.51 -13.03
CA GLU A 68 -17.43 -14.18 -14.24
C GLU A 68 -16.22 -15.06 -13.89
N LYS A 69 -15.24 -14.49 -13.18
CA LYS A 69 -13.99 -15.15 -12.86
C LYS A 69 -13.41 -14.66 -11.54
N MET A 70 -12.79 -15.59 -10.81
CA MET A 70 -11.96 -15.29 -9.65
C MET A 70 -10.52 -15.67 -9.96
N GLU A 71 -9.62 -14.69 -9.86
CA GLU A 71 -8.19 -14.89 -10.16
C GLU A 71 -7.44 -15.56 -9.01
N LEU A 72 -7.84 -15.27 -7.76
CA LEU A 72 -7.15 -15.74 -6.57
C LEU A 72 -7.91 -16.88 -5.89
N ARG A 73 -7.16 -17.83 -5.34
CA ARG A 73 -7.62 -18.93 -4.52
C ARG A 73 -7.41 -18.64 -3.04
N LEU A 74 -7.93 -19.50 -2.17
CA LEU A 74 -7.63 -19.46 -0.73
C LEU A 74 -6.12 -19.63 -0.53
N GLY A 75 -5.51 -18.76 0.28
CA GLY A 75 -4.09 -18.75 0.56
C GLY A 75 -3.23 -17.98 -0.44
N ASP A 76 -3.76 -17.58 -1.60
CA ASP A 76 -3.01 -16.83 -2.57
C ASP A 76 -2.70 -15.40 -2.09
N PRO A 77 -1.53 -14.86 -2.43
CA PRO A 77 -1.19 -13.47 -2.14
C PRO A 77 -1.99 -12.52 -3.05
N ALA A 78 -2.61 -11.53 -2.43
CA ALA A 78 -3.28 -10.43 -3.10
C ALA A 78 -2.40 -9.18 -3.00
N LEU A 79 -2.12 -8.54 -4.13
CA LEU A 79 -1.38 -7.28 -4.18
C LEU A 79 -2.35 -6.11 -4.34
N VAL A 80 -2.05 -4.98 -3.70
CA VAL A 80 -2.87 -3.77 -3.75
C VAL A 80 -3.19 -3.37 -5.19
N SER A 81 -4.44 -2.99 -5.43
CA SER A 81 -4.96 -2.59 -6.75
C SER A 81 -4.92 -3.67 -7.84
N LYS A 82 -4.51 -4.90 -7.51
CA LYS A 82 -4.60 -6.02 -8.46
C LYS A 82 -5.98 -6.65 -8.41
N PRO A 83 -6.47 -7.16 -9.56
CA PRO A 83 -7.78 -7.80 -9.62
C PRO A 83 -7.79 -9.11 -8.82
N ILE A 84 -8.80 -9.28 -8.00
CA ILE A 84 -9.14 -10.52 -7.31
C ILE A 84 -10.12 -11.34 -8.16
N GLY A 85 -11.03 -10.63 -8.85
CA GLY A 85 -12.05 -11.22 -9.69
C GLY A 85 -12.76 -10.17 -10.53
N TYR A 86 -13.59 -10.65 -11.41
CA TYR A 86 -14.39 -9.84 -12.34
C TYR A 86 -15.84 -10.22 -12.28
N LEU A 87 -16.71 -9.22 -12.30
CA LEU A 87 -18.13 -9.40 -12.62
C LEU A 87 -18.28 -9.46 -14.14
N HIS A 88 -19.40 -9.99 -14.61
CA HIS A 88 -19.74 -9.98 -16.02
C HIS A 88 -19.83 -8.54 -16.54
N ARG A 89 -18.97 -8.17 -17.49
CA ARG A 89 -18.71 -6.78 -17.86
C ARG A 89 -18.95 -6.47 -19.34
N GLU A 90 -19.41 -7.43 -20.12
CA GLU A 90 -19.60 -7.27 -21.57
C GLU A 90 -20.48 -6.07 -21.92
N ALA A 91 -21.61 -5.89 -21.23
CA ALA A 91 -22.50 -4.75 -21.44
C ALA A 91 -21.82 -3.41 -21.10
N ALA A 92 -21.00 -3.37 -20.05
CA ALA A 92 -20.25 -2.17 -19.69
C ALA A 92 -19.15 -1.86 -20.70
N GLU A 93 -18.45 -2.87 -21.23
CA GLU A 93 -17.46 -2.72 -22.30
C GLU A 93 -18.07 -2.15 -23.59
N LEU A 94 -19.23 -2.68 -24.00
CA LEU A 94 -19.97 -2.16 -25.16
C LEU A 94 -20.42 -0.71 -24.95
N THR A 95 -20.83 -0.35 -23.73
CA THR A 95 -21.21 1.03 -23.39
C THR A 95 -20.02 1.97 -23.48
N VAL A 96 -18.86 1.56 -22.99
CA VAL A 96 -17.60 2.32 -23.13
C VAL A 96 -17.24 2.48 -24.61
N ALA A 97 -17.34 1.42 -25.41
CA ALA A 97 -17.03 1.48 -26.84
C ALA A 97 -17.96 2.46 -27.57
N LYS A 98 -19.26 2.42 -27.27
CA LYS A 98 -20.27 3.36 -27.85
C LYS A 98 -19.92 4.82 -27.48
N ASN A 99 -19.72 5.11 -26.19
CA ASN A 99 -19.47 6.46 -25.73
C ASN A 99 -18.09 6.97 -26.21
N LYS A 100 -17.12 6.09 -26.41
CA LYS A 100 -15.83 6.43 -27.00
C LYS A 100 -15.99 6.98 -28.43
N ILE A 101 -16.75 6.30 -29.28
CA ILE A 101 -17.04 6.75 -30.65
C ILE A 101 -17.69 8.14 -30.62
N GLN A 102 -18.63 8.36 -29.72
CA GLN A 102 -19.32 9.64 -29.58
C GLN A 102 -18.39 10.76 -29.09
N ALA A 103 -17.54 10.50 -28.10
CA ALA A 103 -16.58 11.45 -27.55
C ALA A 103 -15.47 11.84 -28.54
N GLU A 104 -15.08 10.91 -29.40
CA GLU A 104 -14.06 11.11 -30.44
C GLU A 104 -14.63 11.74 -31.72
N SER A 105 -15.95 11.87 -31.84
CA SER A 105 -16.60 12.49 -33.02
C SER A 105 -16.26 13.98 -33.10
N VAL A 106 -15.64 14.39 -34.20
CA VAL A 106 -15.27 15.78 -34.48
C VAL A 106 -16.08 16.41 -35.61
N GLY A 107 -16.98 15.64 -36.25
CA GLY A 107 -17.67 16.06 -37.43
C GLY A 107 -18.50 17.35 -37.27
N ALA A 108 -19.16 17.53 -36.12
CA ALA A 108 -19.92 18.75 -35.84
C ALA A 108 -19.01 19.99 -35.70
N ILE A 109 -17.84 19.83 -35.05
CA ILE A 109 -16.85 20.89 -34.89
C ILE A 109 -16.25 21.29 -36.24
N GLU A 110 -15.90 20.30 -37.06
CA GLU A 110 -15.32 20.58 -38.40
C GLU A 110 -16.33 21.26 -39.32
N LYS A 111 -17.60 20.84 -39.24
CA LYS A 111 -18.70 21.53 -39.95
C LYS A 111 -18.83 22.99 -39.48
N GLY A 112 -18.80 23.23 -38.16
CA GLY A 112 -18.85 24.57 -37.61
C GLY A 112 -17.66 25.43 -38.03
N LYS A 113 -16.46 24.88 -38.03
CA LYS A 113 -15.24 25.56 -38.49
C LYS A 113 -15.33 25.95 -39.99
N ALA A 114 -15.84 25.06 -40.81
CA ALA A 114 -16.08 25.34 -42.24
C ALA A 114 -17.06 26.50 -42.41
N SER A 115 -18.20 26.49 -41.68
CA SER A 115 -19.17 27.57 -41.68
C SER A 115 -18.59 28.90 -41.22
N LEU A 116 -17.80 28.88 -40.16
CA LEU A 116 -17.10 30.06 -39.66
C LEU A 116 -16.11 30.61 -40.70
N GLY A 117 -15.36 29.74 -41.38
CA GLY A 117 -14.43 30.15 -42.44
C GLY A 117 -15.12 30.92 -43.57
N VAL A 118 -16.32 30.45 -43.97
CA VAL A 118 -17.15 31.14 -44.98
C VAL A 118 -17.63 32.51 -44.50
N ALA A 119 -18.17 32.55 -43.24
CA ALA A 119 -18.67 33.81 -42.67
C ALA A 119 -17.57 34.85 -42.49
N VAL A 120 -16.38 34.42 -42.05
CA VAL A 120 -15.18 35.30 -41.94
C VAL A 120 -14.77 35.84 -43.30
N ALA A 121 -14.79 35.02 -44.35
CA ALA A 121 -14.46 35.46 -45.72
C ALA A 121 -15.43 36.51 -46.24
N ILE A 122 -16.73 36.33 -46.01
CA ILE A 122 -17.79 37.28 -46.40
C ILE A 122 -17.59 38.65 -45.72
N VAL A 123 -17.40 38.66 -44.39
CA VAL A 123 -17.15 39.87 -43.61
C VAL A 123 -15.87 40.58 -44.12
N ALA A 124 -14.79 39.82 -44.39
CA ALA A 124 -13.54 40.37 -44.91
C ALA A 124 -13.70 41.00 -46.30
N ILE A 125 -14.49 40.37 -47.19
CA ILE A 125 -14.80 40.92 -48.50
C ILE A 125 -15.60 42.21 -48.36
N ASN A 126 -16.67 42.20 -47.57
CA ASN A 126 -17.52 43.38 -47.36
C ASN A 126 -16.72 44.56 -46.78
N LYS A 127 -15.86 44.32 -45.82
CA LYS A 127 -14.92 45.36 -45.27
C LYS A 127 -14.01 45.91 -46.36
N ARG A 128 -13.37 45.08 -47.15
CA ARG A 128 -12.49 45.54 -48.26
C ARG A 128 -13.20 46.37 -49.29
N LEU A 129 -14.45 46.00 -49.63
CA LEU A 129 -15.26 46.76 -50.56
C LEU A 129 -15.62 48.14 -50.02
N ASN A 130 -15.99 48.22 -48.74
CA ASN A 130 -16.32 49.48 -48.08
C ASN A 130 -15.10 50.38 -47.85
N ASP A 131 -13.90 49.81 -47.63
CA ASP A 131 -12.62 50.54 -47.51
C ASP A 131 -12.21 51.19 -48.87
N ARG A 132 -12.49 50.49 -50.00
CA ARG A 132 -12.19 51.00 -51.32
C ARG A 132 -13.15 52.12 -51.76
N LYS A 133 -14.43 52.00 -51.40
CA LYS A 133 -15.42 53.02 -51.73
C LYS A 133 -16.48 53.02 -50.58
N PRO A 134 -16.45 54.06 -49.74
CA PRO A 134 -17.46 54.20 -48.66
C PRO A 134 -18.90 54.13 -49.18
N GLY A 135 -19.75 53.31 -48.55
CA GLY A 135 -21.14 53.12 -48.95
C GLY A 135 -21.35 52.08 -50.07
N MET A 136 -20.32 51.32 -50.49
CA MET A 136 -20.45 50.24 -51.47
C MET A 136 -21.17 49.02 -50.93
N VAL A 137 -21.10 48.77 -49.61
CA VAL A 137 -21.86 47.77 -48.87
C VAL A 137 -22.81 48.49 -47.94
N SER A 138 -24.07 48.11 -47.91
CA SER A 138 -25.06 48.72 -47.01
C SER A 138 -24.75 48.37 -45.54
N ALA A 139 -25.17 49.26 -44.63
CA ALA A 139 -24.99 48.99 -43.18
C ALA A 139 -25.78 47.73 -42.78
N GLU A 140 -26.89 47.46 -43.44
CA GLU A 140 -27.74 46.27 -43.20
C GLU A 140 -27.01 44.99 -43.65
N ASP A 141 -26.37 44.95 -44.83
CA ASP A 141 -25.60 43.81 -45.31
C ASP A 141 -24.36 43.55 -44.47
N MET A 142 -23.72 44.60 -43.94
CA MET A 142 -22.61 44.46 -43.03
C MET A 142 -23.07 43.83 -41.70
N ALA A 143 -24.17 44.34 -41.10
CA ALA A 143 -24.72 43.83 -39.87
C ALA A 143 -25.19 42.37 -40.00
N LYS A 144 -25.76 42.00 -41.17
CA LYS A 144 -26.13 40.64 -41.48
C LYS A 144 -24.92 39.68 -41.53
N ALA A 145 -23.87 40.09 -42.25
CA ALA A 145 -22.65 39.29 -42.34
C ALA A 145 -21.96 39.10 -40.96
N GLU A 146 -21.95 40.16 -40.13
CA GLU A 146 -21.44 40.06 -38.76
C GLU A 146 -22.33 39.21 -37.85
N GLY A 147 -23.66 39.19 -38.08
CA GLY A 147 -24.59 38.31 -37.42
C GLY A 147 -24.38 36.84 -37.77
N GLU A 148 -24.20 36.53 -39.08
CA GLU A 148 -23.88 35.18 -39.56
C GLU A 148 -22.55 34.66 -38.99
N LEU A 149 -21.56 35.52 -38.87
CA LEU A 149 -20.28 35.18 -38.23
C LEU A 149 -20.46 34.78 -36.75
N LYS A 150 -21.24 35.56 -35.98
CA LYS A 150 -21.55 35.23 -34.59
C LYS A 150 -22.30 33.94 -34.43
N VAL A 151 -23.24 33.66 -35.36
CA VAL A 151 -23.97 32.39 -35.36
C VAL A 151 -23.04 31.20 -35.62
N ALA A 152 -22.12 31.34 -36.58
CA ALA A 152 -21.16 30.29 -36.91
C ALA A 152 -20.18 30.03 -35.74
N ASP A 153 -19.77 31.08 -35.03
CA ASP A 153 -18.93 30.95 -33.82
C ASP A 153 -19.68 30.25 -32.69
N ALA A 154 -20.93 30.65 -32.44
CA ALA A 154 -21.80 29.99 -31.46
C ALA A 154 -22.03 28.49 -31.76
N GLN A 155 -22.16 28.11 -33.06
CA GLN A 155 -22.27 26.72 -33.47
C GLN A 155 -21.00 25.89 -33.13
N ILE A 156 -19.81 26.45 -33.25
CA ILE A 156 -18.56 25.77 -32.84
C ILE A 156 -18.55 25.60 -31.35
N GLN A 157 -18.92 26.64 -30.60
CA GLN A 157 -18.99 26.57 -29.15
C GLN A 157 -19.95 25.49 -28.71
N GLU A 158 -21.17 25.45 -29.23
CA GLU A 158 -22.17 24.40 -28.95
C GLU A 158 -21.62 22.99 -29.27
N ALA A 159 -20.98 22.80 -30.44
CA ALA A 159 -20.42 21.52 -30.83
C ALA A 159 -19.29 21.11 -29.90
N THR A 160 -18.47 22.06 -29.39
CA THR A 160 -17.39 21.82 -28.44
C THR A 160 -17.94 21.43 -27.06
N GLU A 161 -18.99 22.11 -26.60
CA GLU A 161 -19.67 21.79 -25.35
C GLU A 161 -20.32 20.39 -25.40
N ASN A 162 -20.97 20.05 -26.52
CA ASN A 162 -21.53 18.72 -26.74
C ASN A 162 -20.45 17.62 -26.76
N GLN A 163 -19.28 17.90 -27.36
CA GLN A 163 -18.17 16.95 -27.30
C GLN A 163 -17.61 16.82 -25.88
N ALA A 164 -17.54 17.91 -25.10
CA ALA A 164 -17.12 17.85 -23.71
C ALA A 164 -18.09 17.01 -22.85
N ALA A 165 -19.39 17.14 -23.08
CA ALA A 165 -20.40 16.31 -22.43
C ALA A 165 -20.22 14.83 -22.79
N ALA A 166 -20.02 14.50 -24.07
CA ALA A 166 -19.76 13.12 -24.50
C ALA A 166 -18.48 12.53 -23.89
N LYS A 167 -17.43 13.34 -23.70
CA LYS A 167 -16.22 12.91 -22.97
C LYS A 167 -16.49 12.62 -21.51
N ALA A 168 -17.35 13.41 -20.86
CA ALA A 168 -17.75 13.16 -19.48
C ALA A 168 -18.56 11.86 -19.36
N GLU A 169 -19.45 11.59 -20.30
CA GLU A 169 -20.21 10.32 -20.36
C GLU A 169 -19.28 9.12 -20.58
N LEU A 170 -18.26 9.26 -21.43
CA LEU A 170 -17.23 8.22 -21.60
C LEU A 170 -16.49 7.96 -20.29
N ALA A 171 -16.07 9.02 -19.58
CA ALA A 171 -15.38 8.87 -18.30
C ALA A 171 -16.27 8.16 -17.26
N LEU A 172 -17.55 8.47 -17.21
CA LEU A 172 -18.50 7.77 -16.34
C LEU A 172 -18.64 6.30 -16.72
N ALA A 173 -18.78 5.98 -18.01
CA ALA A 173 -18.85 4.60 -18.47
C ALA A 173 -17.58 3.80 -18.17
N GLN A 174 -16.42 4.42 -18.29
CA GLN A 174 -15.12 3.82 -17.90
C GLN A 174 -15.04 3.56 -16.40
N GLN A 175 -15.55 4.47 -15.57
CA GLN A 175 -15.60 4.27 -14.12
C GLN A 175 -16.54 3.10 -13.77
N ILE A 176 -17.69 3.02 -14.38
CA ILE A 176 -18.63 1.90 -14.22
C ILE A 176 -17.96 0.56 -14.60
N LEU A 177 -17.21 0.53 -15.71
CA LEU A 177 -16.47 -0.67 -16.11
C LEU A 177 -15.40 -1.06 -15.09
N LYS A 178 -14.68 -0.10 -14.51
CA LYS A 178 -13.70 -0.37 -13.45
C LYS A 178 -14.37 -0.98 -12.21
N GLU A 179 -15.56 -0.54 -11.86
CA GLU A 179 -16.32 -1.04 -10.71
C GLU A 179 -16.80 -2.49 -10.87
N HIS A 180 -16.78 -3.05 -12.08
CA HIS A 180 -17.00 -4.48 -12.32
C HIS A 180 -15.75 -5.33 -12.01
N THR A 181 -14.64 -4.71 -11.65
CA THR A 181 -13.43 -5.39 -11.22
C THR A 181 -13.33 -5.33 -9.70
N ILE A 182 -13.22 -6.49 -9.05
CA ILE A 182 -13.00 -6.59 -7.62
C ILE A 182 -11.49 -6.53 -7.40
N VAL A 183 -11.00 -5.50 -6.72
CA VAL A 183 -9.56 -5.27 -6.51
C VAL A 183 -9.18 -5.39 -5.04
N ALA A 184 -7.91 -5.75 -4.77
CA ALA A 184 -7.37 -5.80 -3.42
C ALA A 184 -7.15 -4.37 -2.88
N PRO A 185 -7.67 -4.02 -1.69
CA PRO A 185 -7.45 -2.71 -1.08
C PRO A 185 -6.05 -2.55 -0.47
N PHE A 186 -5.40 -3.65 -0.11
CA PHE A 186 -4.04 -3.69 0.45
C PHE A 186 -3.35 -5.02 0.11
N ASP A 187 -2.05 -5.08 0.32
CA ASP A 187 -1.26 -6.32 0.16
C ASP A 187 -1.57 -7.29 1.30
N GLY A 188 -2.03 -8.47 0.97
CA GLY A 188 -2.46 -9.47 1.94
C GLY A 188 -2.59 -10.86 1.35
N VAL A 189 -3.28 -11.72 2.08
CA VAL A 189 -3.56 -13.10 1.68
C VAL A 189 -5.07 -13.34 1.72
N VAL A 190 -5.58 -14.15 0.81
CA VAL A 190 -6.99 -14.54 0.78
C VAL A 190 -7.28 -15.51 1.93
N ILE A 191 -8.00 -15.03 2.96
CA ILE A 191 -8.36 -15.82 4.13
C ILE A 191 -9.59 -16.68 3.86
N LYS A 192 -10.61 -16.07 3.22
CA LYS A 192 -11.89 -16.72 2.96
C LYS A 192 -12.47 -16.23 1.64
N ARG A 193 -13.04 -17.16 0.89
CA ARG A 193 -13.86 -16.83 -0.28
C ARG A 193 -15.32 -17.07 0.07
N MET A 194 -16.14 -16.04 -0.08
CA MET A 194 -17.56 -16.06 0.25
C MET A 194 -18.44 -16.34 -0.96
N LYS A 195 -17.92 -16.07 -2.15
CA LYS A 195 -18.63 -16.23 -3.43
C LYS A 195 -17.75 -16.95 -4.45
N ASN A 196 -18.39 -17.69 -5.34
CA ASN A 196 -17.75 -18.47 -6.39
C ASN A 196 -18.09 -17.91 -7.78
N PRO A 197 -17.29 -18.20 -8.81
CA PRO A 197 -17.66 -17.92 -10.18
C PRO A 197 -19.02 -18.52 -10.53
N GLY A 198 -19.85 -17.75 -11.25
CA GLY A 198 -21.23 -18.11 -11.58
C GLY A 198 -22.27 -17.68 -10.55
N GLU A 199 -21.87 -17.27 -9.34
CA GLU A 199 -22.80 -16.75 -8.34
C GLU A 199 -23.11 -15.27 -8.57
N SER A 200 -24.34 -14.88 -8.26
CA SER A 200 -24.76 -13.48 -8.25
C SER A 200 -24.33 -12.78 -6.97
N VAL A 201 -23.96 -11.50 -7.10
CA VAL A 201 -23.63 -10.62 -5.98
C VAL A 201 -24.43 -9.33 -6.10
N ARG A 202 -24.76 -8.75 -4.95
CA ARG A 202 -25.34 -7.42 -4.84
C ARG A 202 -24.25 -6.37 -4.68
N ALA A 203 -24.58 -5.12 -4.93
CA ALA A 203 -23.68 -4.01 -4.60
C ALA A 203 -23.35 -4.01 -3.10
N ASN A 204 -22.07 -3.83 -2.77
CA ASN A 204 -21.51 -3.88 -1.41
C ASN A 204 -21.61 -5.25 -0.72
N GLU A 205 -21.88 -6.33 -1.43
CA GLU A 205 -21.84 -7.68 -0.88
C GLU A 205 -20.40 -8.20 -0.85
N ALA A 206 -19.98 -8.75 0.30
CA ALA A 206 -18.64 -9.28 0.49
C ALA A 206 -18.41 -10.54 -0.37
N VAL A 207 -17.31 -10.53 -1.11
CA VAL A 207 -16.92 -11.62 -2.02
C VAL A 207 -15.74 -12.40 -1.47
N VAL A 208 -14.74 -11.69 -0.93
CA VAL A 208 -13.48 -12.26 -0.42
C VAL A 208 -13.08 -11.56 0.86
N GLN A 209 -12.51 -12.30 1.79
CA GLN A 209 -11.88 -11.74 2.99
C GLN A 209 -10.36 -11.77 2.82
N LEU A 210 -9.72 -10.62 2.95
CA LEU A 210 -8.27 -10.45 2.94
C LEU A 210 -7.73 -10.15 4.33
N GLY A 211 -6.52 -10.62 4.61
CA GLY A 211 -5.77 -10.29 5.80
C GLY A 211 -4.31 -10.02 5.50
N LYS A 212 -3.76 -9.04 6.19
CA LYS A 212 -2.36 -8.66 6.07
C LYS A 212 -1.51 -9.52 6.97
N LEU A 213 -0.70 -10.42 6.37
CA LEU A 213 0.12 -11.36 7.11
C LEU A 213 1.55 -10.86 7.37
N SER A 214 2.02 -9.86 6.60
CA SER A 214 3.36 -9.29 6.73
C SER A 214 3.59 -8.53 8.04
N ARG A 215 2.52 -7.98 8.63
CA ARG A 215 2.51 -7.35 9.94
C ARG A 215 1.32 -7.85 10.73
N LEU A 216 1.56 -8.16 11.98
CA LEU A 216 0.53 -8.68 12.90
C LEU A 216 0.49 -7.82 14.15
N CYS A 217 -0.57 -7.98 14.93
CA CYS A 217 -0.63 -7.40 16.26
C CYS A 217 -0.81 -8.49 17.31
N ALA A 218 -0.26 -8.24 18.49
CA ALA A 218 -0.48 -9.08 19.67
C ALA A 218 -1.31 -8.28 20.68
N ASN A 219 -2.42 -8.85 21.11
CA ASN A 219 -3.30 -8.29 22.11
C ASN A 219 -3.03 -8.99 23.44
N ALA A 220 -2.67 -8.23 24.46
CA ALA A 220 -2.43 -8.72 25.82
C ALA A 220 -3.26 -7.95 26.84
N TYR A 221 -3.41 -8.53 28.02
CA TYR A 221 -4.11 -7.94 29.15
C TYR A 221 -3.13 -7.79 30.31
N VAL A 222 -2.91 -6.57 30.75
CA VAL A 222 -1.94 -6.24 31.82
C VAL A 222 -2.70 -5.98 33.11
N PRO A 223 -2.35 -6.65 34.22
CA PRO A 223 -2.95 -6.42 35.52
C PRO A 223 -2.82 -4.95 35.97
N LEU A 224 -3.82 -4.44 36.65
CA LEU A 224 -3.92 -3.02 37.04
C LEU A 224 -2.68 -2.52 37.80
N LYS A 225 -2.08 -3.37 38.62
CA LYS A 225 -0.84 -3.01 39.40
C LYS A 225 0.32 -2.54 38.51
N HIS A 226 0.34 -2.96 37.22
CA HIS A 226 1.39 -2.62 36.26
C HIS A 226 0.86 -1.75 35.11
N ALA A 227 -0.45 -1.69 34.91
CA ALA A 227 -1.11 -1.05 33.79
C ALA A 227 -0.74 0.43 33.60
N PHE A 228 -0.47 1.15 34.69
CA PHE A 228 -0.07 2.56 34.64
C PHE A 228 1.39 2.79 34.26
N LYS A 229 2.23 1.74 34.29
CA LYS A 229 3.64 1.80 33.88
C LYS A 229 3.82 1.52 32.39
N VAL A 230 2.80 0.91 31.76
CA VAL A 230 2.81 0.61 30.33
C VAL A 230 2.35 1.84 29.56
N LYS A 231 3.15 2.24 28.58
CA LYS A 231 2.90 3.40 27.71
C LYS A 231 3.01 3.01 26.23
N GLU A 232 2.34 3.76 25.40
CA GLU A 232 2.54 3.65 23.96
C GLU A 232 3.98 3.98 23.59
N GLY A 233 4.48 3.28 22.58
CA GLY A 233 5.84 3.43 22.11
C GLY A 233 6.87 2.51 22.76
N GLN A 234 6.56 1.84 23.88
CA GLN A 234 7.47 0.87 24.50
C GLN A 234 7.70 -0.34 23.60
N ILE A 235 8.92 -0.87 23.69
CA ILE A 235 9.33 -2.03 22.93
C ILE A 235 8.90 -3.29 23.68
N VAL A 236 8.46 -4.28 22.90
CA VAL A 236 8.08 -5.60 23.39
C VAL A 236 8.80 -6.68 22.62
N GLU A 237 9.11 -7.77 23.30
CA GLU A 237 9.54 -9.01 22.68
C GLU A 237 8.37 -10.00 22.69
N ILE A 238 8.09 -10.60 21.53
CA ILE A 238 7.00 -11.54 21.34
C ILE A 238 7.61 -12.89 21.03
N ARG A 239 7.26 -13.91 21.83
CA ARG A 239 7.70 -15.29 21.65
C ARG A 239 6.47 -16.17 21.44
N PRO A 240 6.42 -16.96 20.39
CA PRO A 240 5.37 -17.97 20.22
C PRO A 240 5.37 -18.95 21.38
N ARG A 241 4.18 -19.34 21.83
CA ARG A 241 4.00 -20.37 22.82
C ARG A 241 3.04 -21.41 22.25
N VAL A 242 3.55 -22.61 22.06
CA VAL A 242 2.76 -23.74 21.57
C VAL A 242 2.41 -24.62 22.76
N ASP A 243 1.23 -24.42 23.34
CA ASP A 243 0.71 -25.27 24.41
C ASP A 243 0.27 -26.63 23.81
N SER A 244 1.19 -27.47 23.38
CA SER A 244 0.86 -28.82 22.92
C SER A 244 1.19 -29.84 24.00
N ALA A 245 0.19 -30.67 24.31
CA ALA A 245 0.33 -31.77 25.27
C ALA A 245 1.35 -32.85 24.79
N GLU A 246 1.79 -32.80 23.54
CA GLU A 246 2.66 -33.78 22.89
C GLU A 246 4.09 -33.28 22.61
N GLY A 247 4.53 -32.22 23.28
CA GLY A 247 5.83 -31.59 23.05
C GLY A 247 5.74 -30.35 22.17
N GLY A 248 6.28 -29.23 22.66
CA GLY A 248 6.31 -27.97 21.93
C GLY A 248 7.14 -28.09 20.65
N ASN A 249 6.84 -27.26 19.66
CA ASN A 249 7.69 -27.14 18.49
C ASN A 249 8.82 -26.16 18.83
N GLU A 250 9.97 -26.70 19.28
CA GLU A 250 11.14 -25.92 19.70
C GLU A 250 11.61 -24.92 18.63
N GLU A 251 11.42 -25.24 17.36
CA GLU A 251 11.79 -24.37 16.26
C GLU A 251 10.94 -23.10 16.24
N ILE A 252 9.63 -23.22 16.45
CA ILE A 252 8.71 -22.06 16.50
C ILE A 252 8.90 -21.29 17.80
N GLU A 253 9.05 -21.96 18.94
CA GLU A 253 9.22 -21.32 20.25
C GLU A 253 10.56 -20.58 20.40
N SER A 254 11.57 -20.96 19.60
CA SER A 254 12.86 -20.25 19.53
C SER A 254 12.76 -18.90 18.81
N LEU A 255 11.71 -18.66 18.04
CA LEU A 255 11.52 -17.41 17.30
C LEU A 255 11.25 -16.24 18.25
N ARG A 256 11.85 -15.12 17.94
CA ARG A 256 11.68 -13.87 18.69
C ARG A 256 11.35 -12.75 17.74
N PHE A 257 10.27 -12.04 18.04
CA PHE A 257 9.82 -10.91 17.25
C PHE A 257 9.88 -9.65 18.12
N ARG A 258 10.40 -8.58 17.55
CA ARG A 258 10.41 -7.28 18.20
C ARG A 258 9.21 -6.49 17.75
N GLY A 259 8.40 -6.06 18.71
CA GLY A 259 7.23 -5.23 18.47
C GLY A 259 7.29 -3.92 19.24
N LYS A 260 6.31 -3.09 19.00
CA LYS A 260 6.09 -1.80 19.68
C LYS A 260 4.64 -1.70 20.12
N ILE A 261 4.40 -1.24 21.34
CA ILE A 261 3.05 -0.95 21.82
C ILE A 261 2.51 0.25 21.05
N THR A 262 1.42 0.03 20.32
CA THR A 262 0.75 1.06 19.52
C THR A 262 -0.54 1.56 20.17
N PHE A 263 -1.09 0.78 21.08
CA PHE A 263 -2.33 1.15 21.74
C PHE A 263 -2.37 0.63 23.18
N VAL A 264 -2.79 1.48 24.08
CA VAL A 264 -3.07 1.17 25.49
C VAL A 264 -4.50 1.60 25.78
N ASP A 265 -5.38 0.65 26.06
CA ASP A 265 -6.81 0.90 26.24
C ASP A 265 -7.01 1.88 27.42
N PRO A 266 -7.69 3.02 27.25
CA PRO A 266 -8.01 3.91 28.35
C PRO A 266 -9.02 3.27 29.33
N GLN A 267 -9.77 2.28 28.89
CA GLN A 267 -10.78 1.57 29.70
C GLN A 267 -10.19 0.38 30.42
N ILE A 268 -10.50 0.24 31.69
CA ILE A 268 -10.14 -0.91 32.52
C ILE A 268 -11.28 -1.94 32.42
N GLN A 269 -10.94 -3.17 32.10
CA GLN A 269 -11.90 -4.27 32.05
C GLN A 269 -11.91 -4.99 33.41
N ALA A 270 -13.10 -5.08 34.03
CA ALA A 270 -13.27 -5.59 35.38
C ALA A 270 -13.83 -7.05 35.42
N MET A 271 -13.80 -7.81 34.32
CA MET A 271 -14.50 -9.09 34.22
C MET A 271 -13.85 -10.23 34.99
N VAL A 272 -12.51 -10.34 35.07
CA VAL A 272 -11.78 -11.44 35.75
C VAL A 272 -10.56 -10.90 36.50
N GLY A 273 -10.67 -9.76 37.15
CA GLY A 273 -9.56 -8.95 37.66
C GLY A 273 -9.54 -7.60 36.91
N ALA A 274 -9.01 -6.58 37.57
CA ALA A 274 -8.86 -5.30 36.92
C ALA A 274 -7.66 -5.37 35.95
N GLU A 275 -7.94 -5.45 34.66
CA GLU A 275 -6.92 -5.58 33.62
C GLU A 275 -7.07 -4.46 32.57
N ARG A 276 -5.97 -4.10 31.94
CA ARG A 276 -5.92 -3.11 30.87
C ARG A 276 -5.44 -3.76 29.59
N ARG A 277 -6.22 -3.67 28.54
CA ARG A 277 -5.85 -4.22 27.24
C ARG A 277 -4.76 -3.37 26.60
N ILE A 278 -3.76 -4.01 26.03
CA ILE A 278 -2.73 -3.39 25.23
C ILE A 278 -2.62 -4.10 23.88
N ARG A 279 -2.17 -3.37 22.90
CA ARG A 279 -1.85 -3.90 21.56
C ARG A 279 -0.44 -3.52 21.18
N ALA A 280 0.33 -4.50 20.77
CA ALA A 280 1.64 -4.31 20.19
C ALA A 280 1.66 -4.78 18.74
N GLU A 281 2.28 -4.00 17.86
CA GLU A 281 2.45 -4.35 16.45
C GLU A 281 3.87 -4.82 16.21
N PHE A 282 4.01 -5.80 15.32
CA PHE A 282 5.30 -6.37 14.94
C PHE A 282 5.30 -6.86 13.50
N ASP A 283 6.47 -6.89 12.88
CA ASP A 283 6.66 -7.41 11.54
C ASP A 283 6.77 -8.94 11.58
N ASN A 284 6.15 -9.60 10.63
CA ASN A 284 6.12 -11.06 10.50
C ASN A 284 6.85 -11.48 9.21
N PRO A 285 8.19 -11.48 9.21
CA PRO A 285 8.97 -11.89 8.07
C PRO A 285 8.73 -13.38 7.76
N ASP A 286 8.70 -13.69 6.46
CA ASP A 286 8.47 -15.05 5.95
C ASP A 286 7.16 -15.69 6.41
N PHE A 287 6.19 -14.87 6.92
CA PHE A 287 4.87 -15.33 7.38
C PHE A 287 4.92 -16.44 8.43
N LYS A 288 5.93 -16.41 9.30
CA LYS A 288 6.21 -17.47 10.28
C LYS A 288 5.14 -17.62 11.36
N LEU A 289 4.47 -16.52 11.71
CA LEU A 289 3.37 -16.54 12.66
C LEU A 289 2.03 -16.45 11.97
N SER A 290 1.06 -17.17 12.52
CA SER A 290 -0.32 -17.13 12.09
C SER A 290 -1.20 -16.44 13.16
N PRO A 291 -2.18 -15.63 12.76
CA PRO A 291 -3.18 -15.09 13.67
C PRO A 291 -3.93 -16.21 14.39
N GLY A 292 -4.30 -15.95 15.65
CA GLY A 292 -4.90 -16.94 16.56
C GLY A 292 -3.88 -17.67 17.45
N LEU A 293 -2.57 -17.56 17.15
CA LEU A 293 -1.53 -18.19 17.98
C LEU A 293 -1.40 -17.46 19.32
N LYS A 294 -1.23 -18.22 20.39
CA LYS A 294 -0.86 -17.67 21.70
C LYS A 294 0.63 -17.37 21.74
N VAL A 295 0.98 -16.24 22.28
CA VAL A 295 2.36 -15.78 22.41
C VAL A 295 2.60 -15.23 23.81
N GLN A 296 3.84 -15.30 24.25
CA GLN A 296 4.31 -14.59 25.44
C GLN A 296 4.81 -13.23 25.01
N MET A 297 4.29 -12.18 25.60
CA MET A 297 4.71 -10.80 25.36
C MET A 297 5.50 -10.31 26.56
N THR A 298 6.78 -10.03 26.33
CA THR A 298 7.69 -9.45 27.32
C THR A 298 7.77 -7.94 27.11
N ILE A 299 7.31 -7.15 28.07
CA ILE A 299 7.27 -5.68 27.98
C ILE A 299 8.47 -5.09 28.72
N PHE A 300 9.25 -4.26 28.05
CA PHE A 300 10.39 -3.55 28.64
C PHE A 300 9.93 -2.15 29.08
N LEU A 301 9.90 -1.94 30.39
CA LEU A 301 9.39 -0.70 30.98
C LEU A 301 10.43 0.44 31.02
N THR A 302 11.68 0.14 30.67
CA THR A 302 12.78 1.11 30.56
C THR A 302 13.42 1.02 29.18
N ASP A 303 13.64 2.18 28.55
CA ASP A 303 14.21 2.28 27.20
C ASP A 303 15.62 1.68 27.06
N ASP A 304 16.37 1.61 28.15
CA ASP A 304 17.76 1.14 28.19
C ASP A 304 17.90 -0.38 27.93
N VAL A 305 16.87 -1.17 28.18
CA VAL A 305 16.89 -2.63 27.99
C VAL A 305 16.44 -3.01 26.57
N ALA A 306 15.65 -2.16 25.95
CA ALA A 306 15.09 -2.39 24.63
C ALA A 306 16.15 -2.44 23.50
N SER A 307 17.31 -1.79 23.71
CA SER A 307 18.41 -1.78 22.74
C SER A 307 19.20 -3.10 22.67
N ARG A 308 18.99 -4.01 23.63
CA ARG A 308 19.70 -5.30 23.73
C ARG A 308 19.01 -6.47 23.04
N ILE A 309 17.84 -6.26 22.48
CA ILE A 309 17.13 -7.32 21.74
C ILE A 309 17.78 -7.49 20.37
N PRO A 310 18.31 -8.68 20.02
CA PRO A 310 18.85 -8.93 18.69
C PRO A 310 17.73 -8.76 17.65
N GLN A 311 17.98 -7.95 16.63
CA GLN A 311 17.10 -7.89 15.46
C GLN A 311 17.19 -9.25 14.73
N PRO A 312 16.04 -9.80 14.26
CA PRO A 312 16.08 -10.95 13.38
C PRO A 312 16.90 -10.58 12.15
N ALA A 313 17.92 -11.39 11.84
CA ALA A 313 18.76 -11.19 10.68
C ALA A 313 17.87 -11.16 9.43
N ALA A 314 17.86 -10.03 8.75
CA ALA A 314 17.30 -9.94 7.40
C ALA A 314 18.19 -10.82 6.49
N ARG A 315 17.62 -11.86 5.92
CA ARG A 315 18.22 -12.64 4.85
C ARG A 315 17.69 -12.19 3.51
#